data_20b40cece15d3d7c0f40597d6baee8d6
#
_entry.id   20b40cece15d3d7c0f40597d6baee8d6
#
_cell.length_a   1.000
_cell.length_b   1.000
_cell.length_c   1.000
_cell.angle_alpha   90.00
_cell.angle_beta   90.00
_cell.angle_gamma   90.00
#
_symmetry.space_group_name_H-M   'P 1'
#
loop_
_entity.id
_entity.type
_entity.pdbx_description
1 polymer ?
#
loop_
_entity_poly.entity_id
_entity_poly.type
_entity_poly.pdbx_seq_one_letter_code
_entity_poly.pdbx_strand_id
1 'polypeptide(L)'
;MNIKSLYNKWSSTYDEDKNFTRDLDFMVMSKTFSKLKFNKILEIGCGTGKNTKLLSSIAKKIYALDFSEAMILKAKEKLKSENVFFSVSDITHKWLVEEKSINLVTCNLVLEHIEDINFIFSESSRSLVKQGKFFISELHPFRQYEGTKANFERDGIKTEIKAFVHHISDFLDAANKNGFKLLELKELWHEKDQNKPPRLVTFMFEKKI
;
A
#
# COMPACT_ATOMS: atom_id res chain seq x y z
N MET A 1 -1.12 22.56 -4.40
CA MET A 1 -0.28 21.84 -3.40
C MET A 1 -0.08 20.44 -3.94
N ASN A 2 1.14 19.89 -3.94
CA ASN A 2 1.37 18.52 -4.43
C ASN A 2 0.98 17.48 -3.37
N ILE A 3 0.77 16.22 -3.78
CA ILE A 3 0.32 15.13 -2.90
C ILE A 3 1.25 14.94 -1.69
N LYS A 4 2.58 14.98 -1.91
CA LYS A 4 3.59 14.86 -0.85
C LYS A 4 3.40 15.91 0.25
N SER A 5 3.18 17.17 -0.11
CA SER A 5 2.99 18.24 0.87
C SER A 5 1.67 18.09 1.66
N LEU A 6 0.64 17.50 1.06
CA LEU A 6 -0.62 17.19 1.74
C LEU A 6 -0.43 16.09 2.78
N TYR A 7 0.29 15.00 2.44
CA TYR A 7 0.60 13.93 3.38
C TYR A 7 1.54 14.40 4.50
N ASN A 8 2.53 15.26 4.21
CA ASN A 8 3.36 15.89 5.24
C ASN A 8 2.51 16.69 6.24
N LYS A 9 1.51 17.43 5.76
CA LYS A 9 0.55 18.15 6.61
C LYS A 9 -0.32 17.20 7.42
N TRP A 10 -0.84 16.16 6.80
CA TRP A 10 -1.76 15.21 7.43
C TRP A 10 -1.10 14.33 8.48
N SER A 11 0.20 14.11 8.39
CA SER A 11 0.96 13.19 9.27
C SER A 11 0.74 13.45 10.76
N SER A 12 0.44 14.68 11.17
CA SER A 12 0.23 15.04 12.59
C SER A 12 -1.02 14.42 13.20
N THR A 13 -2.10 14.27 12.43
CA THR A 13 -3.40 13.70 12.88
C THR A 13 -3.74 12.38 12.23
N TYR A 14 -2.91 11.92 11.28
CA TYR A 14 -3.19 10.77 10.43
C TYR A 14 -3.62 9.51 11.20
N ASP A 15 -3.00 9.21 12.32
CA ASP A 15 -3.32 8.03 13.11
C ASP A 15 -4.55 8.21 14.02
N GLU A 16 -4.90 9.46 14.33
CA GLU A 16 -6.04 9.81 15.21
C GLU A 16 -7.35 9.85 14.43
N ASP A 17 -7.28 10.17 13.14
CA ASP A 17 -8.44 10.28 12.26
C ASP A 17 -9.11 8.90 12.09
N LYS A 18 -10.40 8.82 12.44
CA LYS A 18 -11.21 7.61 12.23
C LYS A 18 -11.33 7.31 10.74
N ASN A 19 -10.83 6.16 10.31
CA ASN A 19 -10.85 5.78 8.91
C ASN A 19 -11.12 4.29 8.70
N PHE A 20 -12.36 3.95 8.37
CA PHE A 20 -12.79 2.57 8.17
C PHE A 20 -12.07 1.86 7.01
N THR A 21 -11.54 2.61 6.03
CA THR A 21 -10.76 2.02 4.93
C THR A 21 -9.42 1.51 5.45
N ARG A 22 -8.70 2.32 6.23
CA ARG A 22 -7.42 1.93 6.85
C ARG A 22 -7.60 0.85 7.92
N ASP A 23 -8.75 0.83 8.61
CA ASP A 23 -9.04 -0.20 9.61
C ASP A 23 -9.33 -1.54 8.94
N LEU A 24 -10.11 -1.54 7.87
CA LEU A 24 -10.37 -2.75 7.07
C LEU A 24 -9.08 -3.27 6.44
N ASP A 25 -8.25 -2.38 5.86
CA ASP A 25 -6.95 -2.75 5.28
C ASP A 25 -6.06 -3.46 6.30
N PHE A 26 -5.92 -2.92 7.50
CA PHE A 26 -5.13 -3.55 8.57
C PHE A 26 -5.69 -4.92 9.00
N MET A 27 -7.02 -5.07 9.09
CA MET A 27 -7.63 -6.37 9.40
C MET A 27 -7.33 -7.40 8.30
N VAL A 28 -7.41 -6.98 7.03
CA VAL A 28 -7.10 -7.84 5.88
C VAL A 28 -5.62 -8.25 5.89
N MET A 29 -4.72 -7.30 6.09
CA MET A 29 -3.29 -7.56 6.22
C MET A 29 -2.99 -8.57 7.33
N SER A 30 -3.56 -8.35 8.53
CA SER A 30 -3.42 -9.27 9.66
C SER A 30 -3.92 -10.68 9.34
N LYS A 31 -5.10 -10.79 8.75
CA LYS A 31 -5.69 -12.09 8.39
C LYS A 31 -4.87 -12.82 7.34
N THR A 32 -4.33 -12.08 6.36
CA THR A 32 -3.58 -12.66 5.25
C THR A 32 -2.19 -13.12 5.65
N PHE A 33 -1.48 -12.33 6.47
CA PHE A 33 -0.04 -12.51 6.66
C PHE A 33 0.41 -12.96 8.04
N SER A 34 -0.38 -12.81 9.11
CA SER A 34 0.09 -13.06 10.49
C SER A 34 0.69 -14.44 10.77
N LYS A 35 0.32 -15.45 9.98
CA LYS A 35 0.81 -16.84 10.10
C LYS A 35 1.96 -17.18 9.15
N LEU A 36 2.37 -16.26 8.30
CA LEU A 36 3.42 -16.46 7.30
C LEU A 36 4.76 -15.96 7.81
N LYS A 37 5.85 -16.35 7.14
CA LYS A 37 7.20 -15.86 7.41
C LYS A 37 7.92 -15.57 6.09
N PHE A 38 8.67 -14.48 6.08
CA PHE A 38 9.42 -14.03 4.91
C PHE A 38 10.87 -13.70 5.26
N ASN A 39 11.77 -13.84 4.31
CA ASN A 39 13.14 -13.35 4.49
C ASN A 39 13.18 -11.83 4.32
N LYS A 40 12.72 -11.32 3.17
CA LYS A 40 12.73 -9.88 2.89
C LYS A 40 11.36 -9.42 2.38
N ILE A 41 10.85 -8.35 2.95
CA ILE A 41 9.63 -7.66 2.50
C ILE A 41 10.01 -6.26 2.02
N LEU A 42 9.38 -5.80 0.94
CA LEU A 42 9.36 -4.41 0.52
C LEU A 42 7.94 -3.89 0.70
N GLU A 43 7.76 -2.92 1.57
CA GLU A 43 6.51 -2.19 1.76
C GLU A 43 6.62 -0.84 1.06
N ILE A 44 5.79 -0.59 0.05
CA ILE A 44 5.71 0.67 -0.66
C ILE A 44 4.50 1.46 -0.17
N GLY A 45 4.73 2.74 0.22
CA GLY A 45 3.73 3.59 0.86
C GLY A 45 3.46 3.19 2.31
N CYS A 46 4.51 3.02 3.12
CA CYS A 46 4.36 2.55 4.51
C CYS A 46 3.64 3.55 5.44
N GLY A 47 3.51 4.81 5.04
CA GLY A 47 2.88 5.87 5.84
C GLY A 47 3.50 5.98 7.21
N THR A 48 2.67 6.02 8.24
CA THR A 48 3.07 6.08 9.65
C THR A 48 3.45 4.71 10.25
N GLY A 49 3.58 3.66 9.43
CA GLY A 49 4.06 2.34 9.84
C GLY A 49 3.01 1.42 10.46
N LYS A 50 1.71 1.62 10.22
CA LYS A 50 0.63 0.78 10.77
C LYS A 50 0.79 -0.68 10.34
N ASN A 51 0.96 -0.95 9.03
CA ASN A 51 1.19 -2.29 8.51
C ASN A 51 2.63 -2.75 8.73
N THR A 52 3.61 -1.85 8.70
CA THR A 52 5.02 -2.16 8.97
C THR A 52 5.21 -2.88 10.30
N LYS A 53 4.46 -2.49 11.34
CA LYS A 53 4.49 -3.15 12.66
C LYS A 53 4.08 -4.63 12.57
N LEU A 54 3.05 -4.96 11.81
CA LEU A 54 2.66 -6.35 11.56
C LEU A 54 3.75 -7.07 10.77
N LEU A 55 4.20 -6.48 9.68
CA LEU A 55 5.19 -7.06 8.79
C LEU A 55 6.52 -7.33 9.51
N SER A 56 6.91 -6.47 10.48
CA SER A 56 8.16 -6.66 11.26
C SER A 56 8.17 -7.93 12.09
N SER A 57 7.00 -8.43 12.47
CA SER A 57 6.90 -9.69 13.24
C SER A 57 7.02 -10.96 12.38
N ILE A 58 6.90 -10.82 11.06
CA ILE A 58 6.84 -11.93 10.10
C ILE A 58 7.99 -11.94 9.07
N ALA A 59 8.87 -10.95 9.09
CA ALA A 59 10.00 -10.85 8.18
C ALA A 59 11.33 -10.79 8.93
N LYS A 60 12.40 -11.31 8.30
CA LYS A 60 13.77 -11.10 8.78
C LYS A 60 14.26 -9.69 8.46
N LYS A 61 13.82 -9.10 7.36
CA LYS A 61 14.19 -7.74 6.94
C LYS A 61 13.05 -7.08 6.18
N ILE A 62 12.80 -5.79 6.48
CA ILE A 62 11.81 -4.96 5.79
C ILE A 62 12.48 -3.71 5.27
N TYR A 63 12.22 -3.41 4.01
CA TYR A 63 12.43 -2.10 3.41
C TYR A 63 11.07 -1.41 3.34
N ALA A 64 10.89 -0.33 4.09
CA ALA A 64 9.65 0.42 4.17
C ALA A 64 9.84 1.80 3.54
N LEU A 65 9.18 2.02 2.41
CA LEU A 65 9.31 3.23 1.60
C LEU A 65 8.07 4.10 1.73
N ASP A 66 8.27 5.40 1.85
CA ASP A 66 7.23 6.42 1.69
C ASP A 66 7.85 7.70 1.11
N PHE A 67 7.07 8.47 0.35
CA PHE A 67 7.57 9.73 -0.22
C PHE A 67 7.54 10.90 0.76
N SER A 68 6.76 10.78 1.85
CA SER A 68 6.58 11.79 2.88
C SER A 68 7.59 11.63 4.01
N GLU A 69 8.48 12.60 4.16
CA GLU A 69 9.44 12.63 5.28
C GLU A 69 8.72 12.62 6.64
N ALA A 70 7.60 13.34 6.74
CA ALA A 70 6.85 13.44 7.98
C ALA A 70 6.19 12.12 8.37
N MET A 71 5.69 11.34 7.38
CA MET A 71 5.19 9.99 7.62
C MET A 71 6.30 9.06 8.10
N ILE A 72 7.46 9.07 7.45
CA ILE A 72 8.63 8.27 7.86
C ILE A 72 9.11 8.62 9.27
N LEU A 73 9.11 9.90 9.64
CA LEU A 73 9.45 10.32 11.02
C LEU A 73 8.49 9.70 12.03
N LYS A 74 7.18 9.80 11.78
CA LYS A 74 6.15 9.18 12.63
C LYS A 74 6.30 7.66 12.72
N ALA A 75 6.58 6.99 11.60
CA ALA A 75 6.82 5.55 11.59
C ALA A 75 8.03 5.16 12.45
N LYS A 76 9.15 5.90 12.34
CA LYS A 76 10.37 5.70 13.14
C LYS A 76 10.17 5.97 14.64
N GLU A 77 9.32 6.93 15.00
CA GLU A 77 8.96 7.21 16.39
C GLU A 77 8.21 6.02 17.03
N LYS A 78 7.26 5.45 16.28
CA LYS A 78 6.38 4.38 16.77
C LYS A 78 7.02 2.98 16.73
N LEU A 79 7.90 2.73 15.78
CA LEU A 79 8.46 1.40 15.56
C LEU A 79 9.98 1.42 15.65
N LYS A 80 10.48 0.95 16.82
CA LYS A 80 11.91 0.72 17.09
C LYS A 80 12.23 -0.74 16.86
N SER A 81 12.50 -1.14 15.62
CA SER A 81 12.76 -2.54 15.27
C SER A 81 14.00 -2.61 14.37
N GLU A 82 14.97 -3.45 14.76
CA GLU A 82 16.27 -3.57 14.07
C GLU A 82 16.16 -4.15 12.65
N ASN A 83 15.05 -4.86 12.37
CA ASN A 83 14.82 -5.46 11.07
C ASN A 83 14.06 -4.56 10.09
N VAL A 84 13.73 -3.32 10.46
CA VAL A 84 12.98 -2.37 9.62
C VAL A 84 13.87 -1.21 9.17
N PHE A 85 13.96 -1.03 7.86
CA PHE A 85 14.75 0.01 7.21
C PHE A 85 13.81 0.99 6.50
N PHE A 86 13.50 2.10 7.17
CA PHE A 86 12.68 3.18 6.62
C PHE A 86 13.48 4.08 5.68
N SER A 87 12.93 4.37 4.51
CA SER A 87 13.52 5.28 3.53
C SER A 87 12.50 6.21 2.92
N VAL A 88 12.86 7.49 2.77
CA VAL A 88 12.07 8.43 1.96
C VAL A 88 12.37 8.15 0.49
N SER A 89 11.34 7.76 -0.26
CA SER A 89 11.48 7.37 -1.66
C SER A 89 10.20 7.64 -2.44
N ASP A 90 10.35 8.26 -3.60
CA ASP A 90 9.29 8.37 -4.59
C ASP A 90 9.27 7.10 -5.43
N ILE A 91 8.20 6.32 -5.29
CA ILE A 91 8.05 5.02 -5.95
C ILE A 91 7.75 5.13 -7.45
N THR A 92 7.50 6.33 -7.98
CA THR A 92 7.36 6.56 -9.42
C THR A 92 8.71 6.57 -10.16
N HIS A 93 9.81 6.46 -9.41
CA HIS A 93 11.17 6.36 -9.94
C HIS A 93 11.76 4.99 -9.61
N LYS A 94 12.88 4.63 -10.27
CA LYS A 94 13.57 3.35 -10.04
C LYS A 94 13.87 3.14 -8.56
N TRP A 95 13.46 1.99 -8.03
CA TRP A 95 13.66 1.66 -6.63
C TRP A 95 15.10 1.23 -6.35
N LEU A 96 15.67 1.76 -5.27
CA LEU A 96 17.00 1.39 -4.78
C LEU A 96 16.95 0.05 -4.03
N VAL A 97 16.42 -0.96 -4.70
CA VAL A 97 16.28 -2.33 -4.21
C VAL A 97 16.93 -3.27 -5.23
N GLU A 98 17.71 -4.20 -4.73
CA GLU A 98 18.41 -5.20 -5.52
C GLU A 98 17.41 -6.09 -6.27
N GLU A 99 17.73 -6.45 -7.50
CA GLU A 99 16.92 -7.35 -8.32
C GLU A 99 16.80 -8.74 -7.69
N LYS A 100 15.65 -9.36 -7.87
CA LYS A 100 15.41 -10.75 -7.43
C LYS A 100 15.80 -11.03 -5.98
N SER A 101 15.55 -10.05 -5.09
CA SER A 101 15.97 -10.11 -3.68
C SER A 101 14.82 -10.13 -2.69
N ILE A 102 13.61 -9.75 -3.10
CA ILE A 102 12.42 -9.57 -2.25
C ILE A 102 11.48 -10.78 -2.37
N ASN A 103 10.95 -11.25 -1.24
CA ASN A 103 10.00 -12.36 -1.21
C ASN A 103 8.53 -11.90 -1.30
N LEU A 104 8.24 -10.72 -0.73
CA LEU A 104 6.92 -10.10 -0.74
C LEU A 104 7.05 -8.61 -0.96
N VAL A 105 6.34 -8.07 -1.93
CA VAL A 105 6.06 -6.63 -2.05
C VAL A 105 4.63 -6.40 -1.55
N THR A 106 4.42 -5.36 -0.73
CA THR A 106 3.09 -4.90 -0.31
C THR A 106 2.86 -3.47 -0.71
N CYS A 107 1.66 -3.17 -1.18
CA CYS A 107 1.21 -1.83 -1.57
C CYS A 107 -0.24 -1.64 -1.10
N ASN A 108 -0.45 -0.73 -0.17
CA ASN A 108 -1.74 -0.57 0.51
C ASN A 108 -2.17 0.89 0.51
N LEU A 109 -3.29 1.20 -0.19
CA LEU A 109 -3.89 2.55 -0.27
C LEU A 109 -2.91 3.61 -0.81
N VAL A 110 -2.20 3.28 -1.88
CA VAL A 110 -1.15 4.11 -2.50
C VAL A 110 -1.42 4.35 -3.97
N LEU A 111 -1.88 3.32 -4.69
CA LEU A 111 -1.94 3.38 -6.16
C LEU A 111 -3.00 4.35 -6.67
N GLU A 112 -3.98 4.71 -5.85
CA GLU A 112 -4.89 5.83 -6.17
C GLU A 112 -4.16 7.16 -6.40
N HIS A 113 -2.90 7.30 -5.97
CA HIS A 113 -2.10 8.51 -6.16
C HIS A 113 -1.09 8.41 -7.29
N ILE A 114 -1.01 7.28 -7.97
CA ILE A 114 -0.06 6.97 -9.04
C ILE A 114 -0.83 6.86 -10.36
N GLU A 115 -0.46 7.66 -11.36
CA GLU A 115 -1.11 7.63 -12.67
C GLU A 115 -0.72 6.40 -13.48
N ASP A 116 0.57 6.07 -13.54
CA ASP A 116 1.10 4.88 -14.22
C ASP A 116 1.40 3.75 -13.24
N ILE A 117 0.42 2.89 -12.99
CA ILE A 117 0.62 1.69 -12.15
C ILE A 117 1.49 0.64 -12.84
N ASN A 118 1.63 0.66 -14.16
CA ASN A 118 2.43 -0.31 -14.89
C ASN A 118 3.91 -0.25 -14.49
N PHE A 119 4.44 0.95 -14.21
CA PHE A 119 5.80 1.11 -13.66
C PHE A 119 5.96 0.43 -12.29
N ILE A 120 4.95 0.53 -11.42
CA ILE A 120 4.96 -0.12 -10.10
C ILE A 120 5.00 -1.65 -10.24
N PHE A 121 4.22 -2.20 -11.17
CA PHE A 121 4.26 -3.64 -11.47
C PHE A 121 5.62 -4.07 -12.04
N SER A 122 6.22 -3.28 -12.92
CA SER A 122 7.55 -3.53 -13.49
C SER A 122 8.63 -3.58 -12.40
N GLU A 123 8.68 -2.58 -11.51
CA GLU A 123 9.65 -2.53 -10.42
C GLU A 123 9.40 -3.63 -9.37
N SER A 124 8.14 -3.96 -9.10
CA SER A 124 7.79 -5.11 -8.25
C SER A 124 8.29 -6.42 -8.86
N SER A 125 8.07 -6.62 -10.17
CA SER A 125 8.57 -7.80 -10.87
C SER A 125 10.10 -7.86 -10.86
N ARG A 126 10.79 -6.74 -11.11
CA ARG A 126 12.25 -6.68 -11.08
C ARG A 126 12.81 -7.08 -9.71
N SER A 127 12.23 -6.56 -8.64
CA SER A 127 12.72 -6.75 -7.26
C SER A 127 12.41 -8.13 -6.68
N LEU A 128 11.30 -8.76 -7.09
CA LEU A 128 10.85 -10.03 -6.55
C LEU A 128 11.72 -11.21 -7.02
N VAL A 129 11.94 -12.17 -6.12
CA VAL A 129 12.44 -13.50 -6.46
C VAL A 129 11.43 -14.27 -7.32
N LYS A 130 11.83 -15.39 -7.91
CA LYS A 130 10.87 -16.33 -8.55
C LYS A 130 9.82 -16.77 -7.53
N GLN A 131 8.54 -16.81 -7.94
CA GLN A 131 7.39 -17.11 -7.09
C GLN A 131 7.21 -16.15 -5.90
N GLY A 132 7.95 -15.03 -5.90
CA GLY A 132 7.72 -13.93 -4.96
C GLY A 132 6.33 -13.34 -5.13
N LYS A 133 5.77 -12.83 -4.04
CA LYS A 133 4.38 -12.35 -4.00
C LYS A 133 4.32 -10.82 -4.10
N PHE A 134 3.31 -10.33 -4.80
CA PHE A 134 2.93 -8.92 -4.78
C PHE A 134 1.50 -8.80 -4.28
N PHE A 135 1.33 -8.20 -3.11
CA PHE A 135 0.03 -7.94 -2.51
C PHE A 135 -0.34 -6.47 -2.69
N ILE A 136 -1.54 -6.25 -3.17
CA ILE A 136 -2.15 -4.92 -3.32
C ILE A 136 -3.47 -4.89 -2.56
N SER A 137 -3.71 -3.80 -1.84
CA SER A 137 -4.99 -3.48 -1.20
C SER A 137 -5.33 -2.02 -1.48
N GLU A 138 -6.39 -1.76 -2.23
CA GLU A 138 -6.74 -0.41 -2.67
C GLU A 138 -8.22 -0.10 -2.43
N LEU A 139 -8.53 1.19 -2.36
CA LEU A 139 -9.90 1.67 -2.36
C LEU A 139 -10.60 1.17 -3.62
N HIS A 140 -11.76 0.54 -3.43
CA HIS A 140 -12.48 -0.06 -4.56
C HIS A 140 -12.92 1.00 -5.58
N PRO A 141 -12.75 0.77 -6.91
CA PRO A 141 -13.11 1.76 -7.94
C PRO A 141 -14.58 2.20 -7.87
N PHE A 142 -15.52 1.36 -7.47
CA PHE A 142 -16.91 1.79 -7.26
C PHE A 142 -17.04 2.89 -6.21
N ARG A 143 -16.27 2.84 -5.14
CA ARG A 143 -16.24 3.94 -4.14
C ARG A 143 -15.68 5.21 -4.73
N GLN A 144 -14.67 5.09 -5.59
CA GLN A 144 -14.08 6.25 -6.26
C GLN A 144 -15.05 6.88 -7.26
N TYR A 145 -15.84 6.10 -8.00
CA TYR A 145 -16.93 6.61 -8.86
C TYR A 145 -18.00 7.36 -8.07
N GLU A 146 -18.29 6.94 -6.84
CA GLU A 146 -19.19 7.64 -5.92
C GLU A 146 -18.53 8.86 -5.26
N GLY A 147 -17.30 9.24 -5.66
CA GLY A 147 -16.57 10.41 -5.17
C GLY A 147 -15.75 10.17 -3.90
N THR A 148 -15.64 8.92 -3.42
CA THR A 148 -14.76 8.62 -2.27
C THR A 148 -13.30 8.74 -2.68
N LYS A 149 -12.51 9.47 -1.92
CA LYS A 149 -11.05 9.63 -2.08
C LYS A 149 -10.41 9.98 -0.73
N ALA A 150 -9.09 9.87 -0.67
CA ALA A 150 -8.34 10.27 0.50
C ALA A 150 -8.60 11.76 0.82
N ASN A 151 -8.91 12.03 2.07
CA ASN A 151 -9.14 13.39 2.56
C ASN A 151 -8.83 13.49 4.05
N PHE A 152 -8.58 14.69 4.51
CA PHE A 152 -8.46 15.03 5.93
C PHE A 152 -9.10 16.38 6.21
N GLU A 153 -9.47 16.61 7.47
CA GLU A 153 -10.01 17.88 7.93
C GLU A 153 -9.05 18.52 8.93
N ARG A 154 -8.82 19.79 8.76
CA ARG A 154 -8.04 20.59 9.71
C ARG A 154 -8.64 22.00 9.82
N ASP A 155 -8.85 22.45 11.05
CA ASP A 155 -9.45 23.76 11.34
C ASP A 155 -10.80 23.97 10.63
N GLY A 156 -11.63 22.92 10.55
CA GLY A 156 -12.92 22.93 9.85
C GLY A 156 -12.83 22.93 8.31
N ILE A 157 -11.62 22.82 7.75
CA ILE A 157 -11.39 22.79 6.30
C ILE A 157 -11.09 21.37 5.85
N LYS A 158 -12.01 20.80 5.06
CA LYS A 158 -11.79 19.52 4.40
C LYS A 158 -10.85 19.68 3.20
N THR A 159 -9.77 18.91 3.19
CA THR A 159 -8.80 18.85 2.08
C THR A 159 -8.86 17.49 1.43
N GLU A 160 -9.21 17.45 0.16
CA GLU A 160 -9.19 16.22 -0.64
C GLU A 160 -7.85 16.07 -1.36
N ILE A 161 -7.36 14.82 -1.44
CA ILE A 161 -6.12 14.49 -2.12
C ILE A 161 -6.47 13.99 -3.53
N LYS A 162 -5.72 14.44 -4.54
CA LYS A 162 -5.91 13.99 -5.93
C LYS A 162 -5.76 12.47 -6.00
N ALA A 163 -6.72 11.84 -6.65
CA ALA A 163 -6.73 10.40 -6.88
C ALA A 163 -6.98 10.11 -8.36
N PHE A 164 -6.42 9.00 -8.83
CA PHE A 164 -6.69 8.38 -10.12
C PHE A 164 -7.55 7.15 -9.87
N VAL A 165 -8.55 6.93 -10.73
CA VAL A 165 -9.36 5.72 -10.67
C VAL A 165 -8.68 4.66 -11.52
N HIS A 166 -8.31 3.54 -10.90
CA HIS A 166 -7.84 2.35 -11.60
C HIS A 166 -8.91 1.27 -11.54
N HIS A 167 -9.31 0.78 -12.72
CA HIS A 167 -10.27 -0.31 -12.81
C HIS A 167 -9.62 -1.64 -12.40
N ILE A 168 -10.42 -2.62 -12.03
CA ILE A 168 -9.90 -3.96 -11.73
C ILE A 168 -9.12 -4.51 -12.93
N SER A 169 -9.59 -4.24 -14.16
CA SER A 169 -8.87 -4.62 -15.39
C SER A 169 -7.48 -4.02 -15.51
N ASP A 170 -7.28 -2.77 -15.08
CA ASP A 170 -5.98 -2.09 -15.20
C ASP A 170 -4.91 -2.80 -14.34
N PHE A 171 -5.30 -3.25 -13.14
CA PHE A 171 -4.43 -4.07 -12.28
C PHE A 171 -4.09 -5.42 -12.93
N LEU A 172 -5.09 -6.09 -13.54
CA LEU A 172 -4.90 -7.39 -14.18
C LEU A 172 -4.03 -7.27 -15.43
N ASP A 173 -4.23 -6.23 -16.22
CA ASP A 173 -3.45 -5.95 -17.43
C ASP A 173 -2.00 -5.61 -17.08
N ALA A 174 -1.78 -4.73 -16.09
CA ALA A 174 -0.45 -4.41 -15.60
C ALA A 174 0.26 -5.65 -15.03
N ALA A 175 -0.46 -6.49 -14.29
CA ALA A 175 0.08 -7.74 -13.77
C ALA A 175 0.51 -8.70 -14.89
N ASN A 176 -0.36 -8.92 -15.88
CA ASN A 176 -0.07 -9.81 -16.99
C ASN A 176 1.14 -9.32 -17.81
N LYS A 177 1.20 -8.02 -18.10
CA LYS A 177 2.27 -7.36 -18.85
C LYS A 177 3.64 -7.52 -18.18
N ASN A 178 3.66 -7.56 -16.84
CA ASN A 178 4.87 -7.62 -16.04
C ASN A 178 5.18 -9.02 -15.48
N GLY A 179 4.58 -10.06 -16.06
CA GLY A 179 4.92 -11.45 -15.75
C GLY A 179 4.37 -11.95 -14.43
N PHE A 180 3.25 -11.41 -13.97
CA PHE A 180 2.54 -11.91 -12.80
C PHE A 180 1.41 -12.88 -13.15
N LYS A 181 1.08 -13.74 -12.20
CA LYS A 181 -0.11 -14.58 -12.19
C LYS A 181 -0.98 -14.16 -11.01
N LEU A 182 -2.25 -13.93 -11.25
CA LEU A 182 -3.23 -13.70 -10.19
C LEU A 182 -3.44 -15.01 -9.40
N LEU A 183 -3.27 -14.96 -8.09
CA LEU A 183 -3.59 -16.05 -7.17
C LEU A 183 -4.94 -15.84 -6.49
N GLU A 184 -5.23 -14.59 -6.10
CA GLU A 184 -6.46 -14.24 -5.39
C GLU A 184 -6.86 -12.80 -5.71
N LEU A 185 -8.16 -12.60 -5.90
CA LEU A 185 -8.82 -11.29 -5.92
C LEU A 185 -9.98 -11.33 -4.93
N LYS A 186 -10.08 -10.33 -4.07
CA LYS A 186 -11.21 -10.19 -3.13
C LYS A 186 -11.75 -8.78 -3.13
N GLU A 187 -13.05 -8.68 -3.05
CA GLU A 187 -13.77 -7.45 -2.75
C GLU A 187 -14.26 -7.51 -1.30
N LEU A 188 -14.06 -6.43 -0.54
CA LEU A 188 -14.20 -6.46 0.91
C LEU A 188 -15.00 -5.27 1.42
N TRP A 189 -15.82 -5.54 2.45
CA TRP A 189 -16.65 -4.57 3.13
C TRP A 189 -16.21 -4.40 4.59
N HIS A 190 -16.26 -3.19 5.07
CA HIS A 190 -16.22 -2.93 6.51
C HIS A 190 -17.61 -3.21 7.10
N GLU A 191 -17.72 -3.62 8.34
CA GLU A 191 -19.01 -3.93 9.01
C GLU A 191 -20.03 -2.77 8.96
N LYS A 192 -19.56 -1.53 8.82
CA LYS A 192 -20.39 -0.33 8.66
C LYS A 192 -20.83 -0.05 7.22
N ASP A 193 -20.47 -0.89 6.28
CA ASP A 193 -20.76 -0.69 4.85
C ASP A 193 -22.03 -1.39 4.37
N GLN A 194 -23.02 -1.54 5.25
CA GLN A 194 -24.30 -2.17 4.91
C GLN A 194 -24.92 -1.51 3.66
N ASN A 195 -25.30 -2.33 2.68
CA ASN A 195 -25.94 -1.91 1.41
C ASN A 195 -25.12 -0.92 0.57
N LYS A 196 -23.79 -0.88 0.73
CA LYS A 196 -22.88 -0.07 -0.07
C LYS A 196 -21.99 -0.94 -0.96
N PRO A 197 -21.41 -0.39 -2.05
CA PRO A 197 -20.38 -1.08 -2.80
C PRO A 197 -19.19 -1.52 -1.92
N PRO A 198 -18.40 -2.51 -2.37
CA PRO A 198 -17.22 -2.94 -1.62
C PRO A 198 -16.28 -1.76 -1.35
N ARG A 199 -15.65 -1.77 -0.18
CA ARG A 199 -14.75 -0.70 0.25
C ARG A 199 -13.34 -0.87 -0.28
N LEU A 200 -12.83 -2.11 -0.23
CA LEU A 200 -11.51 -2.45 -0.73
C LEU A 200 -11.61 -3.51 -1.82
N VAL A 201 -10.65 -3.45 -2.73
CA VAL A 201 -10.26 -4.56 -3.58
C VAL A 201 -8.85 -4.98 -3.23
N THR A 202 -8.61 -6.29 -3.13
CA THR A 202 -7.28 -6.83 -2.88
C THR A 202 -6.86 -7.82 -3.95
N PHE A 203 -5.58 -7.81 -4.27
CA PHE A 203 -4.97 -8.73 -5.22
C PHE A 203 -3.76 -9.38 -4.58
N MET A 204 -3.65 -10.68 -4.74
CA MET A 204 -2.42 -11.42 -4.50
C MET A 204 -1.90 -11.94 -5.83
N PHE A 205 -0.78 -11.40 -6.25
CA PHE A 205 -0.08 -11.85 -7.44
C PHE A 205 1.15 -12.67 -7.08
N GLU A 206 1.54 -13.54 -7.99
CA GLU A 206 2.79 -14.30 -7.94
C GLU A 206 3.61 -14.01 -9.19
N LYS A 207 4.90 -13.70 -9.02
CA LYS A 207 5.81 -13.57 -10.15
C LYS A 207 6.00 -14.91 -10.83
N LYS A 208 5.70 -14.97 -12.14
CA LYS A 208 5.97 -16.14 -12.98
C LYS A 208 7.48 -16.45 -13.03
N ILE A 209 7.80 -17.68 -13.43
CA ILE A 209 9.20 -18.15 -13.55
C ILE A 209 9.91 -17.46 -14.72
#